data_e376e5d0cab04e6d9c53db993328e9c4
#
_entry.id   e376e5d0cab04e6d9c53db993328e9c4
#
_cell.length_a   1.000
_cell.length_b   1.000
_cell.length_c   1.000
_cell.angle_alpha   90.00
_cell.angle_beta   90.00
_cell.angle_gamma   90.00
#
_symmetry.space_group_name_H-M   'P 1'
#
loop_
_entity.id
_entity.type
_entity.pdbx_description
1 polymer ?
#
loop_
_entity_poly.entity_id
_entity_poly.type
_entity_poly.pdbx_seq_one_letter_code
_entity_poly.pdbx_strand_id
1 'polypeptide(L)'
;HPQHRRQRQMCIRDRSTPQWFISMDKNNLNKDALEFIKSVNWEPSWGLQRIESMLTDRPDWCISRQRNWGVPITLVVHKDTGEIHPDQKDLFEKFAQIIEKDGISAWDNLDLKDYIDDHEDYIKTSDSLDVWFDSGVTHFAVSEKRFGANVVADLYLEGSDQHRGWFQSSLLTSIAMNKSVPYKTVLTHGFVVDEQGRKQSKSLGNVVSPQKVWDSLGADILRLWVASTDFRSEMVASDEILKRTSDQYRRIRNTFRFILGNLSDFSDKDKVSFEDQVELDKWIINEIKTLQKEVISLYESFSYHKAIQKIHNFCVNELGGVYLDIVKDRLY
;
A
#
# COMPACT_ATOMS: atom_id res chain seq x y z
N HIS A 1 -31.46 -2.52 11.28
CA HIS A 1 -32.04 -2.04 10.01
C HIS A 1 -32.57 -3.26 9.27
N PRO A 2 -33.82 -3.28 8.72
CA PRO A 2 -34.43 -4.48 8.11
C PRO A 2 -33.65 -5.05 6.93
N GLN A 3 -32.92 -4.22 6.18
CA GLN A 3 -32.10 -4.64 5.03
C GLN A 3 -30.87 -5.48 5.44
N HIS A 4 -30.21 -5.17 6.57
CA HIS A 4 -29.08 -5.95 7.05
C HIS A 4 -29.49 -7.33 7.60
N ARG A 5 -30.71 -7.44 8.15
CA ARG A 5 -31.24 -8.77 8.55
C ARG A 5 -31.57 -9.65 7.35
N ARG A 6 -32.06 -9.09 6.23
CA ARG A 6 -32.31 -9.87 5.01
C ARG A 6 -31.02 -10.37 4.35
N GLN A 7 -29.98 -9.55 4.31
CA GLN A 7 -28.67 -9.99 3.81
C GLN A 7 -28.03 -11.08 4.67
N ARG A 8 -28.09 -10.94 6.02
CA ARG A 8 -27.63 -12.01 6.93
C ARG A 8 -28.46 -13.29 6.79
N GLN A 9 -29.77 -13.20 6.59
CA GLN A 9 -30.63 -14.38 6.38
C GLN A 9 -30.42 -15.04 5.01
N MET A 10 -30.01 -14.30 3.97
CA MET A 10 -29.62 -14.91 2.70
C MET A 10 -28.31 -15.70 2.82
N CYS A 11 -27.33 -15.18 3.57
CA CYS A 11 -26.06 -15.91 3.81
C CYS A 11 -26.24 -17.20 4.67
N ILE A 12 -27.29 -17.30 5.47
CA ILE A 12 -27.59 -18.47 6.32
C ILE A 12 -28.33 -19.59 5.54
N ARG A 13 -28.77 -19.32 4.31
CA ARG A 13 -29.42 -20.32 3.44
C ARG A 13 -28.50 -20.88 2.36
N ASP A 14 -27.19 -20.69 2.53
CA ASP A 14 -26.20 -21.14 1.57
C ASP A 14 -26.18 -22.66 1.49
N ARG A 15 -26.01 -23.17 0.28
CA ARG A 15 -25.85 -24.60 0.02
C ARG A 15 -24.56 -25.07 0.71
N SER A 16 -24.59 -26.22 1.34
CA SER A 16 -23.37 -26.95 1.65
C SER A 16 -22.75 -27.39 0.32
N THR A 17 -21.70 -26.71 -0.10
CA THR A 17 -20.91 -27.09 -1.27
C THR A 17 -19.50 -27.43 -0.82
N PRO A 18 -18.81 -28.39 -1.48
CA PRO A 18 -17.39 -28.58 -1.25
C PRO A 18 -16.64 -27.29 -1.45
N GLN A 19 -15.67 -27.02 -0.58
CA GLN A 19 -14.86 -25.79 -0.62
C GLN A 19 -13.38 -26.15 -0.48
N TRP A 20 -12.52 -25.30 -1.04
CA TRP A 20 -11.08 -25.42 -0.92
C TRP A 20 -10.56 -24.52 0.17
N PHE A 21 -9.71 -25.08 1.03
CA PHE A 21 -9.14 -24.38 2.18
C PHE A 21 -7.62 -24.49 2.19
N ILE A 22 -6.96 -23.40 2.60
CA ILE A 22 -5.59 -23.46 3.07
C ILE A 22 -5.65 -23.71 4.58
N SER A 23 -5.11 -24.85 5.00
CA SER A 23 -5.06 -25.20 6.42
C SER A 23 -4.05 -24.34 7.15
N MET A 24 -4.47 -23.73 8.25
CA MET A 24 -3.61 -22.90 9.09
C MET A 24 -2.67 -23.73 9.96
N ASP A 25 -3.08 -24.94 10.34
CA ASP A 25 -2.31 -25.83 11.20
C ASP A 25 -1.30 -26.68 10.42
N LYS A 26 -1.64 -27.05 9.17
CA LYS A 26 -0.78 -27.90 8.35
C LYS A 26 0.54 -27.18 8.04
N ASN A 27 1.65 -27.89 8.19
CA ASN A 27 3.01 -27.38 8.01
C ASN A 27 3.33 -26.16 8.93
N ASN A 28 2.63 -26.04 10.05
CA ASN A 28 2.78 -24.96 11.04
C ASN A 28 2.57 -23.54 10.47
N LEU A 29 1.75 -23.36 9.43
CA LEU A 29 1.61 -22.07 8.75
C LEU A 29 1.25 -20.94 9.72
N ASN A 30 0.28 -21.16 10.59
CA ASN A 30 -0.14 -20.14 11.56
C ASN A 30 0.94 -19.83 12.60
N LYS A 31 1.62 -20.86 13.09
CA LYS A 31 2.74 -20.70 14.06
C LYS A 31 3.88 -19.92 13.45
N ASP A 32 4.28 -20.29 12.22
CA ASP A 32 5.34 -19.59 11.50
C ASP A 32 4.93 -18.13 11.24
N ALA A 33 3.68 -17.88 10.86
CA ALA A 33 3.17 -16.52 10.66
C ALA A 33 3.29 -15.66 11.93
N LEU A 34 2.89 -16.18 13.09
CA LEU A 34 3.01 -15.50 14.39
C LEU A 34 4.46 -15.25 14.82
N GLU A 35 5.39 -16.06 14.36
CA GLU A 35 6.82 -15.85 14.61
C GLU A 35 7.41 -14.80 13.67
N PHE A 36 7.15 -14.93 12.36
CA PHE A 36 7.74 -14.08 11.33
C PHE A 36 7.28 -12.62 11.39
N ILE A 37 6.02 -12.34 11.80
CA ILE A 37 5.53 -10.96 11.96
C ILE A 37 6.34 -10.11 12.95
N LYS A 38 7.06 -10.74 13.87
CA LYS A 38 7.92 -10.07 14.86
C LYS A 38 9.18 -9.45 14.24
N SER A 39 9.58 -9.94 13.07
CA SER A 39 10.72 -9.40 12.31
C SER A 39 10.35 -8.19 11.44
N VAL A 40 9.05 -7.89 11.28
CA VAL A 40 8.54 -6.80 10.47
C VAL A 40 8.50 -5.51 11.30
N ASN A 41 8.90 -4.41 10.68
CA ASN A 41 8.73 -3.08 11.27
C ASN A 41 7.29 -2.59 11.06
N TRP A 42 6.54 -2.39 12.15
CA TRP A 42 5.15 -1.94 12.11
C TRP A 42 5.05 -0.46 12.47
N GLU A 43 4.57 0.36 11.52
CA GLU A 43 4.34 1.77 11.71
C GLU A 43 2.86 2.12 11.46
N PRO A 44 2.11 2.53 12.49
CA PRO A 44 2.45 2.58 13.92
C PRO A 44 2.63 1.19 14.57
N SER A 45 3.35 1.14 15.69
CA SER A 45 3.71 -0.12 16.39
C SER A 45 2.50 -0.99 16.82
N TRP A 46 1.32 -0.40 17.02
CA TRP A 46 0.09 -1.16 17.32
C TRP A 46 -0.32 -2.12 16.19
N GLY A 47 0.21 -1.93 14.98
CA GLY A 47 -0.02 -2.81 13.84
C GLY A 47 0.38 -4.25 14.11
N LEU A 48 1.49 -4.47 14.84
CA LEU A 48 1.92 -5.81 15.27
C LEU A 48 0.85 -6.51 16.12
N GLN A 49 0.39 -5.85 17.18
CA GLN A 49 -0.61 -6.44 18.07
C GLN A 49 -1.93 -6.74 17.33
N ARG A 50 -2.28 -5.88 16.38
CA ARG A 50 -3.49 -6.05 15.57
C ARG A 50 -3.40 -7.28 14.65
N ILE A 51 -2.31 -7.46 13.92
CA ILE A 51 -2.14 -8.63 13.04
C ILE A 51 -2.00 -9.92 13.86
N GLU A 52 -1.28 -9.88 14.98
CA GLU A 52 -1.12 -10.99 15.91
C GLU A 52 -2.48 -11.49 16.42
N SER A 53 -3.34 -10.59 16.88
CA SER A 53 -4.70 -10.96 17.35
C SER A 53 -5.58 -11.58 16.24
N MET A 54 -5.35 -11.22 14.99
CA MET A 54 -6.08 -11.77 13.84
C MET A 54 -5.55 -13.13 13.38
N LEU A 55 -4.31 -13.46 13.72
CA LEU A 55 -3.69 -14.75 13.40
C LEU A 55 -3.91 -15.80 14.51
N THR A 56 -3.94 -15.38 15.79
CA THR A 56 -3.95 -16.28 16.95
C THR A 56 -5.01 -17.37 16.87
N ASP A 57 -6.25 -17.01 16.52
CA ASP A 57 -7.37 -17.96 16.41
C ASP A 57 -7.92 -18.01 14.99
N ARG A 58 -7.04 -17.88 13.99
CA ARG A 58 -7.46 -17.85 12.61
C ARG A 58 -7.93 -19.23 12.15
N PRO A 59 -9.18 -19.37 11.68
CA PRO A 59 -9.64 -20.60 11.05
C PRO A 59 -8.96 -20.81 9.69
N ASP A 60 -9.07 -22.04 9.17
CA ASP A 60 -8.63 -22.36 7.82
C ASP A 60 -9.20 -21.37 6.80
N TRP A 61 -8.38 -20.98 5.83
CA TRP A 61 -8.74 -19.97 4.84
C TRP A 61 -9.46 -20.57 3.66
N CYS A 62 -10.77 -20.32 3.55
CA CYS A 62 -11.55 -20.71 2.39
C CYS A 62 -11.16 -19.86 1.17
N ILE A 63 -10.52 -20.47 0.18
CA ILE A 63 -10.01 -19.81 -1.02
C ILE A 63 -10.89 -19.99 -2.25
N SER A 64 -11.89 -20.88 -2.23
CA SER A 64 -12.79 -21.12 -3.36
C SER A 64 -14.00 -20.21 -3.37
N ARG A 65 -14.41 -19.78 -4.55
CA ARG A 65 -15.62 -18.98 -4.79
C ARG A 65 -16.38 -19.56 -5.99
N GLN A 66 -17.71 -19.66 -5.86
CA GLN A 66 -18.61 -20.09 -6.93
C GLN A 66 -19.05 -18.87 -7.73
N ARG A 67 -18.12 -18.34 -8.55
CA ARG A 67 -18.34 -17.16 -9.39
C ARG A 67 -17.82 -17.40 -10.80
N ASN A 68 -18.52 -16.86 -11.78
CA ASN A 68 -18.13 -16.95 -13.20
C ASN A 68 -16.94 -16.06 -13.55
N TRP A 69 -16.62 -15.06 -12.71
CA TRP A 69 -15.48 -14.15 -12.90
C TRP A 69 -14.47 -14.32 -11.80
N GLY A 70 -13.24 -14.59 -12.17
CA GLY A 70 -12.09 -14.76 -11.27
C GLY A 70 -11.02 -15.65 -11.87
N VAL A 71 -9.90 -15.80 -11.19
CA VAL A 71 -8.86 -16.75 -11.55
C VAL A 71 -9.37 -18.16 -11.19
N PRO A 72 -9.43 -19.12 -12.13
CA PRO A 72 -9.91 -20.47 -11.83
C PRO A 72 -8.95 -21.20 -10.90
N ILE A 73 -9.51 -22.05 -10.05
CA ILE A 73 -8.74 -23.06 -9.31
C ILE A 73 -8.51 -24.23 -10.28
N THR A 74 -7.30 -24.37 -10.79
CA THR A 74 -6.98 -25.36 -11.84
C THR A 74 -6.68 -26.75 -11.25
N LEU A 75 -7.59 -27.27 -10.43
CA LEU A 75 -7.51 -28.61 -9.85
C LEU A 75 -8.30 -29.63 -10.68
N VAL A 76 -7.74 -30.82 -10.76
CA VAL A 76 -8.38 -32.03 -11.30
C VAL A 76 -8.70 -32.92 -10.12
N VAL A 77 -9.96 -33.31 -9.98
CA VAL A 77 -10.44 -34.08 -8.82
C VAL A 77 -11.24 -35.31 -9.26
N HIS A 78 -11.11 -36.39 -8.51
CA HIS A 78 -11.86 -37.61 -8.73
C HIS A 78 -13.36 -37.37 -8.51
N LYS A 79 -14.21 -37.87 -9.43
CA LYS A 79 -15.65 -37.59 -9.44
C LYS A 79 -16.37 -38.02 -8.17
N ASP A 80 -16.02 -39.19 -7.61
CA ASP A 80 -16.72 -39.77 -6.49
C ASP A 80 -16.11 -39.40 -5.13
N THR A 81 -14.77 -39.36 -5.05
CA THR A 81 -14.07 -39.11 -3.78
C THR A 81 -13.74 -37.63 -3.53
N GLY A 82 -13.65 -36.84 -4.59
CA GLY A 82 -13.19 -35.44 -4.52
C GLY A 82 -11.69 -35.30 -4.24
N GLU A 83 -10.93 -36.41 -4.27
CA GLU A 83 -9.48 -36.35 -4.07
C GLU A 83 -8.78 -35.75 -5.28
N ILE A 84 -7.71 -35.01 -5.02
CA ILE A 84 -6.90 -34.36 -6.03
C ILE A 84 -6.14 -35.43 -6.83
N HIS A 85 -6.02 -35.25 -8.15
CA HIS A 85 -5.27 -36.15 -9.02
C HIS A 85 -3.83 -36.33 -8.54
N PRO A 86 -3.27 -37.53 -8.50
CA PRO A 86 -1.90 -37.79 -8.03
C PRO A 86 -0.84 -36.93 -8.72
N ASP A 87 -0.96 -36.72 -10.02
CA ASP A 87 -0.03 -35.96 -10.85
C ASP A 87 -0.39 -34.46 -10.93
N GLN A 88 -1.21 -33.95 -10.00
CA GLN A 88 -1.67 -32.57 -10.03
C GLN A 88 -0.53 -31.55 -10.13
N LYS A 89 0.63 -31.85 -9.57
CA LYS A 89 1.80 -30.94 -9.63
C LYS A 89 2.27 -30.76 -11.08
N ASP A 90 2.37 -31.80 -11.83
CA ASP A 90 2.80 -31.78 -13.24
C ASP A 90 1.70 -31.16 -14.14
N LEU A 91 0.45 -31.40 -13.77
CA LEU A 91 -0.71 -30.79 -14.43
C LEU A 91 -0.73 -29.26 -14.24
N PHE A 92 -0.38 -28.76 -13.08
CA PHE A 92 -0.29 -27.32 -12.86
C PHE A 92 0.68 -26.63 -13.82
N GLU A 93 1.86 -27.22 -14.04
CA GLU A 93 2.84 -26.65 -14.97
C GLU A 93 2.32 -26.64 -16.41
N LYS A 94 1.66 -27.72 -16.85
CA LYS A 94 1.04 -27.79 -18.17
C LYS A 94 -0.09 -26.78 -18.34
N PHE A 95 -0.98 -26.66 -17.33
CA PHE A 95 -2.09 -25.71 -17.37
C PHE A 95 -1.62 -24.26 -17.32
N ALA A 96 -0.57 -23.97 -16.53
CA ALA A 96 0.02 -22.64 -16.48
C ALA A 96 0.54 -22.20 -17.85
N GLN A 97 1.23 -23.09 -18.58
CA GLN A 97 1.74 -22.80 -19.93
C GLN A 97 0.62 -22.51 -20.93
N ILE A 98 -0.47 -23.24 -20.83
CA ILE A 98 -1.63 -23.05 -21.70
C ILE A 98 -2.31 -21.72 -21.40
N ILE A 99 -2.54 -21.44 -20.12
CA ILE A 99 -3.17 -20.18 -19.68
C ILE A 99 -2.27 -18.98 -20.01
N GLU A 100 -0.96 -19.12 -19.90
CA GLU A 100 -0.02 -18.06 -20.29
C GLU A 100 -0.10 -17.72 -21.78
N LYS A 101 -0.28 -18.74 -22.62
CA LYS A 101 -0.36 -18.59 -24.08
C LYS A 101 -1.72 -18.11 -24.56
N ASP A 102 -2.80 -18.75 -24.08
CA ASP A 102 -4.14 -18.64 -24.65
C ASP A 102 -5.12 -17.88 -23.74
N GLY A 103 -4.63 -17.41 -22.57
CA GLY A 103 -5.42 -16.69 -21.59
C GLY A 103 -6.23 -17.60 -20.67
N ILE A 104 -6.88 -16.96 -19.68
CA ILE A 104 -7.57 -17.67 -18.58
C ILE A 104 -8.74 -18.55 -19.08
N SER A 105 -9.39 -18.17 -20.19
CA SER A 105 -10.51 -18.91 -20.80
C SER A 105 -10.07 -20.28 -21.35
N ALA A 106 -8.76 -20.51 -21.51
CA ALA A 106 -8.25 -21.81 -21.94
C ALA A 106 -8.59 -22.90 -20.94
N TRP A 107 -8.67 -22.60 -19.64
CA TRP A 107 -9.10 -23.54 -18.62
C TRP A 107 -10.51 -24.08 -18.87
N ASP A 108 -11.46 -23.22 -19.24
CA ASP A 108 -12.84 -23.63 -19.48
C ASP A 108 -12.94 -24.60 -20.69
N ASN A 109 -12.14 -24.36 -21.72
CA ASN A 109 -12.14 -25.11 -22.97
C ASN A 109 -11.24 -26.36 -22.96
N LEU A 110 -10.44 -26.55 -21.91
CA LEU A 110 -9.50 -27.67 -21.81
C LEU A 110 -10.26 -29.01 -21.64
N ASP A 111 -9.89 -30.02 -22.44
CA ASP A 111 -10.39 -31.39 -22.30
C ASP A 111 -9.35 -32.25 -21.56
N LEU A 112 -9.76 -32.93 -20.48
CA LEU A 112 -8.84 -33.71 -19.63
C LEU A 112 -8.25 -34.91 -20.36
N LYS A 113 -8.93 -35.47 -21.39
CA LYS A 113 -8.42 -36.59 -22.19
C LYS A 113 -7.06 -36.31 -22.86
N ASP A 114 -6.74 -35.04 -23.08
CA ASP A 114 -5.48 -34.66 -23.72
C ASP A 114 -4.30 -34.62 -22.71
N TYR A 115 -4.57 -34.84 -21.41
CA TYR A 115 -3.62 -34.62 -20.33
C TYR A 115 -3.46 -35.80 -19.36
N ILE A 116 -4.51 -36.61 -19.18
CA ILE A 116 -4.53 -37.77 -18.27
C ILE A 116 -5.24 -38.98 -18.94
N ASP A 117 -4.72 -40.15 -18.70
CA ASP A 117 -5.26 -41.39 -19.29
C ASP A 117 -6.58 -41.81 -18.64
N ASP A 118 -6.73 -41.60 -17.34
CA ASP A 118 -7.88 -41.91 -16.49
C ASP A 118 -8.93 -40.80 -16.43
N HIS A 119 -9.00 -39.96 -17.46
CA HIS A 119 -9.87 -38.79 -17.55
C HIS A 119 -11.35 -39.07 -17.30
N GLU A 120 -11.79 -40.32 -17.50
CA GLU A 120 -13.18 -40.73 -17.24
C GLU A 120 -13.54 -40.69 -15.76
N ASP A 121 -12.57 -40.83 -14.85
CA ASP A 121 -12.77 -40.81 -13.40
C ASP A 121 -12.62 -39.45 -12.78
N TYR A 122 -12.14 -38.47 -13.53
CA TYR A 122 -11.81 -37.12 -13.03
C TYR A 122 -12.62 -36.01 -13.67
N ILE A 123 -12.72 -34.88 -12.95
CA ILE A 123 -13.34 -33.65 -13.44
C ILE A 123 -12.47 -32.44 -13.10
N LYS A 124 -12.59 -31.37 -13.90
CA LYS A 124 -12.04 -30.05 -13.58
C LYS A 124 -12.89 -29.39 -12.52
N THR A 125 -12.25 -28.65 -11.57
CA THR A 125 -12.99 -27.76 -10.69
C THR A 125 -13.53 -26.55 -11.46
N SER A 126 -14.71 -26.09 -11.07
CA SER A 126 -15.36 -24.89 -11.64
C SER A 126 -15.26 -23.66 -10.74
N ASP A 127 -14.60 -23.79 -9.61
CA ASP A 127 -14.46 -22.70 -8.64
C ASP A 127 -13.38 -21.70 -9.07
N SER A 128 -13.58 -20.44 -8.70
CA SER A 128 -12.57 -19.40 -8.82
C SER A 128 -11.88 -19.13 -7.49
N LEU A 129 -10.68 -18.56 -7.53
CA LEU A 129 -9.94 -18.13 -6.35
C LEU A 129 -10.60 -16.95 -5.65
N ASP A 130 -10.43 -16.87 -4.35
CA ASP A 130 -10.70 -15.66 -3.57
C ASP A 130 -9.77 -14.53 -4.04
N VAL A 131 -10.34 -13.36 -4.30
CA VAL A 131 -9.57 -12.17 -4.73
C VAL A 131 -8.45 -11.79 -3.76
N TRP A 132 -8.58 -12.12 -2.48
CA TRP A 132 -7.51 -11.93 -1.50
C TRP A 132 -6.35 -12.90 -1.69
N PHE A 133 -6.58 -14.06 -2.29
CA PHE A 133 -5.51 -14.95 -2.72
C PHE A 133 -4.76 -14.35 -3.91
N ASP A 134 -5.49 -13.84 -4.92
CA ASP A 134 -4.90 -13.20 -6.10
C ASP A 134 -4.00 -12.03 -5.71
N SER A 135 -4.49 -11.15 -4.84
CA SER A 135 -3.70 -10.02 -4.32
C SER A 135 -2.59 -10.49 -3.37
N GLY A 136 -2.82 -11.56 -2.61
CA GLY A 136 -1.86 -12.12 -1.66
C GLY A 136 -0.58 -12.62 -2.33
N VAL A 137 -0.66 -13.17 -3.52
CA VAL A 137 0.50 -13.69 -4.26
C VAL A 137 1.27 -12.64 -5.07
N THR A 138 0.98 -11.35 -4.90
CA THR A 138 1.66 -10.24 -5.59
C THR A 138 3.19 -10.30 -5.41
N HIS A 139 3.67 -10.69 -4.22
CA HIS A 139 5.09 -10.85 -3.95
C HIS A 139 5.77 -11.82 -4.92
N PHE A 140 5.07 -12.90 -5.31
CA PHE A 140 5.54 -13.91 -6.26
C PHE A 140 5.21 -13.51 -7.71
N ALA A 141 3.92 -13.30 -8.02
CA ALA A 141 3.44 -13.09 -9.38
C ALA A 141 3.95 -11.80 -10.04
N VAL A 142 4.28 -10.77 -9.25
CA VAL A 142 4.71 -9.45 -9.75
C VAL A 142 6.12 -9.13 -9.29
N SER A 143 6.38 -9.15 -7.97
CA SER A 143 7.65 -8.65 -7.43
C SER A 143 8.82 -9.52 -7.84
N GLU A 144 8.76 -10.83 -7.68
CA GLU A 144 9.84 -11.73 -8.09
C GLU A 144 10.06 -11.72 -9.60
N LYS A 145 9.00 -11.67 -10.40
CA LYS A 145 9.11 -11.60 -11.86
C LYS A 145 9.76 -10.30 -12.36
N ARG A 146 9.58 -9.18 -11.66
CA ARG A 146 10.12 -7.86 -12.05
C ARG A 146 11.49 -7.57 -11.47
N PHE A 147 11.77 -8.02 -10.27
CA PHE A 147 12.94 -7.60 -9.48
C PHE A 147 13.87 -8.76 -9.09
N GLY A 148 13.51 -9.99 -9.44
CA GLY A 148 14.28 -11.20 -9.15
C GLY A 148 13.73 -12.01 -7.97
N ALA A 149 14.19 -13.26 -7.86
CA ALA A 149 13.75 -14.20 -6.83
C ALA A 149 14.05 -13.70 -5.41
N ASN A 150 13.15 -14.03 -4.46
CA ASN A 150 13.25 -13.68 -3.05
C ASN A 150 13.25 -12.18 -2.73
N VAL A 151 12.70 -11.37 -3.62
CA VAL A 151 12.52 -9.94 -3.36
C VAL A 151 11.51 -9.74 -2.23
N VAL A 152 11.94 -9.04 -1.18
CA VAL A 152 11.09 -8.59 -0.08
C VAL A 152 10.83 -7.10 -0.27
N ALA A 153 9.57 -6.69 -0.28
CA ALA A 153 9.21 -5.27 -0.42
C ALA A 153 9.73 -4.46 0.76
N ASP A 154 10.30 -3.28 0.49
CA ASP A 154 10.77 -2.40 1.57
C ASP A 154 9.60 -1.84 2.39
N LEU A 155 8.47 -1.54 1.74
CA LEU A 155 7.31 -0.94 2.38
C LEU A 155 5.99 -1.43 1.76
N TYR A 156 5.07 -1.94 2.61
CA TYR A 156 3.64 -2.03 2.31
C TYR A 156 2.93 -0.88 2.99
N LEU A 157 2.14 -0.10 2.23
CA LEU A 157 1.46 1.09 2.70
C LEU A 157 -0.02 1.02 2.34
N GLU A 158 -0.90 0.91 3.35
CA GLU A 158 -2.34 0.83 3.18
C GLU A 158 -3.09 1.27 4.45
N GLY A 159 -4.42 1.26 4.38
CA GLY A 159 -5.29 1.53 5.51
C GLY A 159 -5.34 0.41 6.55
N SER A 160 -5.87 0.73 7.70
CA SER A 160 -5.94 -0.18 8.85
C SER A 160 -6.83 -1.42 8.65
N ASP A 161 -7.73 -1.40 7.67
CA ASP A 161 -8.56 -2.54 7.28
C ASP A 161 -7.75 -3.66 6.61
N GLN A 162 -6.58 -3.35 6.05
CA GLN A 162 -5.73 -4.31 5.35
C GLN A 162 -4.99 -5.28 6.26
N HIS A 163 -5.03 -5.10 7.57
CA HIS A 163 -4.61 -6.14 8.52
C HIS A 163 -5.44 -7.43 8.40
N ARG A 164 -6.72 -7.29 7.99
CA ARG A 164 -7.59 -8.43 7.66
C ARG A 164 -7.75 -8.65 6.14
N GLY A 165 -6.96 -7.99 5.35
CA GLY A 165 -6.96 -8.06 3.88
C GLY A 165 -5.57 -8.38 3.36
N TRP A 166 -5.02 -7.47 2.55
CA TRP A 166 -3.79 -7.68 1.80
C TRP A 166 -2.54 -7.95 2.66
N PHE A 167 -2.37 -7.29 3.80
CA PHE A 167 -1.25 -7.57 4.68
C PHE A 167 -1.24 -9.02 5.14
N GLN A 168 -2.40 -9.54 5.53
CA GLN A 168 -2.52 -10.89 6.03
C GLN A 168 -2.46 -11.94 4.91
N SER A 169 -3.11 -11.71 3.76
CA SER A 169 -3.08 -12.64 2.64
C SER A 169 -1.68 -12.76 2.03
N SER A 170 -0.96 -11.65 1.86
CA SER A 170 0.43 -11.64 1.39
C SER A 170 1.37 -12.37 2.38
N LEU A 171 1.19 -12.14 3.67
CA LEU A 171 1.96 -12.84 4.70
C LEU A 171 1.79 -14.35 4.62
N LEU A 172 0.54 -14.81 4.62
CA LEU A 172 0.24 -16.26 4.63
C LEU A 172 0.73 -16.96 3.37
N THR A 173 0.53 -16.36 2.19
CA THR A 173 1.00 -16.94 0.94
C THR A 173 2.51 -16.96 0.86
N SER A 174 3.21 -15.90 1.29
CA SER A 174 4.67 -15.85 1.28
C SER A 174 5.29 -16.87 2.25
N ILE A 175 4.74 -17.01 3.44
CA ILE A 175 5.23 -18.01 4.42
C ILE A 175 4.94 -19.43 3.92
N ALA A 176 3.77 -19.68 3.34
CA ALA A 176 3.44 -20.98 2.79
C ALA A 176 4.39 -21.40 1.65
N MET A 177 4.77 -20.45 0.79
CA MET A 177 5.62 -20.69 -0.39
C MET A 177 7.11 -20.66 -0.06
N ASN A 178 7.56 -19.62 0.66
CA ASN A 178 8.97 -19.24 0.75
C ASN A 178 9.52 -19.26 2.18
N LYS A 179 8.68 -19.53 3.21
CA LYS A 179 9.06 -19.43 4.63
C LYS A 179 9.72 -18.08 4.98
N SER A 180 9.18 -16.99 4.41
CA SER A 180 9.67 -15.63 4.61
C SER A 180 8.53 -14.61 4.61
N VAL A 181 8.78 -13.43 5.19
CA VAL A 181 7.84 -12.30 5.11
C VAL A 181 7.93 -11.63 3.74
N PRO A 182 6.81 -11.13 3.18
CA PRO A 182 6.81 -10.46 1.86
C PRO A 182 7.22 -8.98 1.95
N TYR A 183 7.37 -8.43 3.14
CA TYR A 183 7.64 -7.00 3.39
C TYR A 183 8.51 -6.80 4.63
N LYS A 184 9.37 -5.75 4.59
CA LYS A 184 10.23 -5.34 5.72
C LYS A 184 9.49 -4.41 6.68
N THR A 185 8.71 -3.48 6.13
CA THR A 185 7.94 -2.48 6.89
C THR A 185 6.48 -2.47 6.42
N VAL A 186 5.57 -2.37 7.36
CA VAL A 186 4.14 -2.11 7.12
C VAL A 186 3.78 -0.76 7.72
N LEU A 187 3.43 0.19 6.85
CA LEU A 187 2.92 1.48 7.25
C LEU A 187 1.40 1.51 7.11
N THR A 188 0.72 1.80 8.20
CA THR A 188 -0.74 1.81 8.26
C THR A 188 -1.26 3.22 8.48
N HIS A 189 -2.08 3.70 7.54
CA HIS A 189 -2.74 5.00 7.69
C HIS A 189 -4.19 4.87 8.18
N GLY A 190 -4.69 5.98 8.77
CA GLY A 190 -6.10 6.14 9.13
C GLY A 190 -7.00 6.35 7.92
N PHE A 191 -8.31 6.39 8.15
CA PHE A 191 -9.26 6.70 7.09
C PHE A 191 -9.33 8.21 6.82
N VAL A 192 -9.70 8.56 5.58
CA VAL A 192 -10.07 9.94 5.27
C VAL A 192 -11.50 10.18 5.72
N VAL A 193 -11.68 11.22 6.54
CA VAL A 193 -12.95 11.61 7.16
C VAL A 193 -13.37 13.01 6.76
N ASP A 194 -14.65 13.32 6.93
CA ASP A 194 -15.15 14.70 6.81
C ASP A 194 -14.91 15.51 8.10
N GLU A 195 -15.31 16.77 8.11
CA GLU A 195 -15.16 17.68 9.27
C GLU A 195 -15.89 17.22 10.53
N GLN A 196 -16.88 16.34 10.38
CA GLN A 196 -17.60 15.73 11.50
C GLN A 196 -17.00 14.38 11.94
N GLY A 197 -15.82 14.01 11.42
CA GLY A 197 -15.17 12.74 11.74
C GLY A 197 -15.82 11.51 11.12
N ARG A 198 -16.71 11.66 10.13
CA ARG A 198 -17.38 10.54 9.48
C ARG A 198 -16.55 10.06 8.30
N LYS A 199 -16.31 8.75 8.23
CA LYS A 199 -15.60 8.14 7.09
C LYS A 199 -16.24 8.57 5.77
N GLN A 200 -15.42 9.02 4.82
CA GLN A 200 -15.88 9.38 3.49
C GLN A 200 -16.42 8.16 2.76
N SER A 201 -17.60 8.29 2.18
CA SER A 201 -18.24 7.23 1.39
C SER A 201 -19.15 7.81 0.31
N LYS A 202 -19.24 7.10 -0.81
CA LYS A 202 -20.14 7.50 -1.92
C LYS A 202 -21.61 7.55 -1.47
N SER A 203 -22.01 6.68 -0.57
CA SER A 203 -23.38 6.60 -0.05
C SER A 203 -23.77 7.80 0.83
N LEU A 204 -22.80 8.42 1.51
CA LEU A 204 -23.01 9.63 2.31
C LEU A 204 -22.87 10.93 1.49
N GLY A 205 -22.31 10.83 0.28
CA GLY A 205 -22.06 12.00 -0.57
C GLY A 205 -20.98 12.96 -0.05
N ASN A 206 -20.20 12.56 0.97
CA ASN A 206 -19.20 13.39 1.62
C ASN A 206 -17.76 13.15 1.09
N VAL A 207 -17.64 12.58 -0.11
CA VAL A 207 -16.33 12.27 -0.70
C VAL A 207 -15.73 13.52 -1.33
N VAL A 208 -14.56 13.90 -0.89
CA VAL A 208 -13.69 14.85 -1.59
C VAL A 208 -12.95 14.10 -2.69
N SER A 209 -13.35 14.33 -3.95
CA SER A 209 -12.70 13.68 -5.10
C SER A 209 -11.31 14.27 -5.31
N PRO A 210 -10.24 13.47 -5.34
CA PRO A 210 -8.90 13.92 -5.68
C PRO A 210 -8.84 14.67 -7.02
N GLN A 211 -9.62 14.21 -8.02
CA GLN A 211 -9.72 14.86 -9.33
C GLN A 211 -10.14 16.32 -9.20
N LYS A 212 -11.21 16.62 -8.44
CA LYS A 212 -11.68 17.98 -8.23
C LYS A 212 -10.63 18.87 -7.56
N VAL A 213 -9.86 18.29 -6.63
CA VAL A 213 -8.81 19.04 -5.92
C VAL A 213 -7.71 19.42 -6.88
N TRP A 214 -7.17 18.49 -7.65
CA TRP A 214 -6.06 18.83 -8.54
C TRP A 214 -6.47 19.66 -9.75
N ASP A 215 -7.72 19.53 -10.24
CA ASP A 215 -8.24 20.39 -11.32
C ASP A 215 -8.39 21.85 -10.86
N SER A 216 -8.70 22.09 -9.58
CA SER A 216 -8.94 23.44 -9.05
C SER A 216 -7.72 24.06 -8.35
N LEU A 217 -6.97 23.26 -7.58
CA LEU A 217 -5.85 23.75 -6.73
C LEU A 217 -4.49 23.24 -7.20
N GLY A 218 -4.45 22.21 -8.03
CA GLY A 218 -3.23 21.55 -8.47
C GLY A 218 -2.88 20.32 -7.62
N ALA A 219 -2.16 19.38 -8.25
CA ALA A 219 -1.76 18.13 -7.61
C ALA A 219 -0.81 18.35 -6.40
N ASP A 220 0.00 19.40 -6.43
CA ASP A 220 0.94 19.72 -5.35
C ASP A 220 0.22 20.05 -4.05
N ILE A 221 -0.95 20.69 -4.10
CA ILE A 221 -1.73 20.97 -2.90
C ILE A 221 -2.25 19.70 -2.26
N LEU A 222 -2.75 18.76 -3.08
CA LEU A 222 -3.19 17.46 -2.59
C LEU A 222 -2.03 16.67 -1.96
N ARG A 223 -0.87 16.64 -2.60
CA ARG A 223 0.33 15.97 -2.09
C ARG A 223 0.83 16.62 -0.80
N LEU A 224 0.84 17.95 -0.74
CA LEU A 224 1.26 18.69 0.45
C LEU A 224 0.29 18.44 1.62
N TRP A 225 -1.02 18.40 1.36
CA TRP A 225 -2.00 18.06 2.39
C TRP A 225 -1.74 16.66 2.97
N VAL A 226 -1.56 15.65 2.12
CA VAL A 226 -1.24 14.28 2.57
C VAL A 226 0.04 14.27 3.41
N ALA A 227 1.11 14.91 2.95
CA ALA A 227 2.39 14.94 3.65
C ALA A 227 2.37 15.77 4.96
N SER A 228 1.45 16.74 5.06
CA SER A 228 1.29 17.60 6.24
C SER A 228 0.39 17.01 7.32
N THR A 229 -0.29 15.89 7.02
CA THR A 229 -1.22 15.25 7.94
C THR A 229 -0.53 14.09 8.67
N ASP A 230 -0.78 13.93 9.96
CA ASP A 230 -0.33 12.73 10.68
C ASP A 230 -1.21 11.53 10.29
N PHE A 231 -0.67 10.67 9.44
CA PHE A 231 -1.37 9.51 8.91
C PHE A 231 -1.71 8.45 9.96
N ARG A 232 -1.11 8.50 11.16
CA ARG A 232 -1.34 7.52 12.25
C ARG A 232 -2.75 7.60 12.82
N SER A 233 -3.44 8.70 12.56
CA SER A 233 -4.83 8.95 12.93
C SER A 233 -5.71 9.14 11.69
N GLU A 234 -7.01 9.39 11.90
CA GLU A 234 -7.92 9.76 10.82
C GLU A 234 -7.53 11.11 10.20
N MET A 235 -7.59 11.19 8.88
CA MET A 235 -7.18 12.36 8.12
C MET A 235 -8.41 13.15 7.66
N VAL A 236 -8.59 14.35 8.20
CA VAL A 236 -9.71 15.22 7.80
C VAL A 236 -9.42 15.86 6.44
N ALA A 237 -10.33 15.67 5.48
CA ALA A 237 -10.31 16.36 4.19
C ALA A 237 -11.51 17.28 4.06
N SER A 238 -11.25 18.59 3.95
CA SER A 238 -12.26 19.61 3.71
C SER A 238 -11.73 20.74 2.84
N ASP A 239 -12.62 21.50 2.23
CA ASP A 239 -12.25 22.65 1.40
C ASP A 239 -11.48 23.69 2.20
N GLU A 240 -11.79 23.89 3.49
CA GLU A 240 -11.07 24.81 4.36
C GLU A 240 -9.64 24.36 4.60
N ILE A 241 -9.42 23.08 4.90
CA ILE A 241 -8.09 22.50 5.11
C ILE A 241 -7.26 22.60 3.83
N LEU A 242 -7.85 22.26 2.68
CA LEU A 242 -7.16 22.36 1.40
C LEU A 242 -6.80 23.81 1.04
N LYS A 243 -7.64 24.77 1.38
CA LYS A 243 -7.34 26.20 1.22
C LYS A 243 -6.17 26.64 2.11
N ARG A 244 -6.14 26.24 3.39
CA ARG A 244 -5.01 26.50 4.29
C ARG A 244 -3.71 25.86 3.77
N THR A 245 -3.79 24.65 3.24
CA THR A 245 -2.65 24.00 2.59
C THR A 245 -2.17 24.77 1.36
N SER A 246 -3.09 25.32 0.57
CA SER A 246 -2.76 26.18 -0.58
C SER A 246 -2.03 27.44 -0.15
N ASP A 247 -2.44 28.07 0.96
CA ASP A 247 -1.74 29.25 1.50
C ASP A 247 -0.34 28.90 2.02
N GLN A 248 -0.17 27.74 2.66
CA GLN A 248 1.14 27.22 3.09
C GLN A 248 2.06 26.97 1.88
N TYR A 249 1.55 26.30 0.85
CA TYR A 249 2.27 26.07 -0.41
C TYR A 249 2.71 27.36 -1.07
N ARG A 250 1.81 28.36 -1.12
CA ARG A 250 2.09 29.67 -1.72
C ARG A 250 3.28 30.37 -1.04
N ARG A 251 3.39 30.28 0.28
CA ARG A 251 4.51 30.87 1.04
C ARG A 251 5.82 30.18 0.66
N ILE A 252 5.87 28.86 0.68
CA ILE A 252 7.05 28.08 0.26
C ILE A 252 7.43 28.43 -1.18
N ARG A 253 6.45 28.41 -2.09
CA ARG A 253 6.66 28.69 -3.51
C ARG A 253 7.19 30.12 -3.74
N ASN A 254 6.68 31.10 -3.03
CA ASN A 254 7.13 32.49 -3.14
C ASN A 254 8.58 32.65 -2.66
N THR A 255 9.00 31.97 -1.61
CA THR A 255 10.39 31.93 -1.15
C THR A 255 11.31 31.41 -2.27
N PHE A 256 10.97 30.26 -2.86
CA PHE A 256 11.75 29.72 -4.00
C PHE A 256 11.73 30.64 -5.23
N ARG A 257 10.56 31.23 -5.53
CA ARG A 257 10.44 32.17 -6.66
C ARG A 257 11.35 33.38 -6.48
N PHE A 258 11.44 33.93 -5.27
CA PHE A 258 12.33 35.03 -4.96
C PHE A 258 13.80 34.64 -5.16
N ILE A 259 14.22 33.50 -4.59
CA ILE A 259 15.59 33.00 -4.72
C ILE A 259 15.95 32.77 -6.20
N LEU A 260 15.12 32.03 -6.93
CA LEU A 260 15.35 31.69 -8.33
C LEU A 260 15.36 32.94 -9.24
N GLY A 261 14.54 33.95 -8.92
CA GLY A 261 14.51 35.20 -9.68
C GLY A 261 15.81 36.01 -9.57
N ASN A 262 16.57 35.82 -8.49
CA ASN A 262 17.85 36.48 -8.25
C ASN A 262 19.06 35.62 -8.67
N LEU A 263 18.83 34.49 -9.35
CA LEU A 263 19.91 33.61 -9.84
C LEU A 263 20.00 33.56 -11.37
N SER A 264 19.30 34.46 -12.08
CA SER A 264 19.21 34.40 -13.54
C SER A 264 20.55 34.65 -14.26
N ASP A 265 21.43 35.42 -13.66
CA ASP A 265 22.78 35.80 -14.14
C ASP A 265 23.91 35.08 -13.38
N PHE A 266 23.59 34.21 -12.40
CA PHE A 266 24.56 33.49 -11.58
C PHE A 266 25.23 32.37 -12.38
N SER A 267 26.57 32.28 -12.26
CA SER A 267 27.37 31.23 -12.84
C SER A 267 28.36 30.61 -11.83
N ASP A 268 28.98 29.49 -12.17
CA ASP A 268 29.96 28.84 -11.29
C ASP A 268 31.16 29.72 -10.94
N LYS A 269 31.43 30.76 -11.75
CA LYS A 269 32.50 31.74 -11.49
C LYS A 269 32.18 32.71 -10.37
N ASP A 270 30.91 32.85 -10.06
CA ASP A 270 30.40 33.77 -9.03
C ASP A 270 30.33 33.10 -7.64
N LYS A 271 30.69 31.81 -7.57
CA LYS A 271 30.71 31.08 -6.30
C LYS A 271 31.79 31.63 -5.37
N VAL A 272 31.37 31.94 -4.15
CA VAL A 272 32.26 32.35 -3.05
C VAL A 272 32.47 31.16 -2.12
N SER A 273 33.71 30.93 -1.66
CA SER A 273 34.01 29.89 -0.67
C SER A 273 33.25 30.13 0.63
N PHE A 274 32.98 29.11 1.42
CA PHE A 274 32.26 29.30 2.68
C PHE A 274 33.03 30.20 3.67
N GLU A 275 34.35 30.12 3.65
CA GLU A 275 35.24 30.88 4.49
C GLU A 275 35.18 32.38 4.20
N ASP A 276 35.00 32.77 2.93
CA ASP A 276 34.98 34.13 2.43
C ASP A 276 33.59 34.76 2.48
N GLN A 277 32.55 34.00 2.86
CA GLN A 277 31.20 34.55 2.99
C GLN A 277 31.07 35.44 4.23
N VAL A 278 30.11 36.37 4.20
CA VAL A 278 29.75 37.17 5.39
C VAL A 278 29.04 36.32 6.43
N GLU A 279 29.10 36.71 7.68
CA GLU A 279 28.55 35.94 8.81
C GLU A 279 27.05 35.58 8.65
N LEU A 280 26.26 36.49 8.07
CA LEU A 280 24.84 36.26 7.81
C LEU A 280 24.61 35.10 6.81
N ASP A 281 25.43 35.04 5.78
CA ASP A 281 25.37 33.98 4.75
C ASP A 281 25.83 32.63 5.34
N LYS A 282 26.89 32.63 6.15
CA LYS A 282 27.35 31.46 6.90
C LYS A 282 26.27 30.94 7.86
N TRP A 283 25.60 31.84 8.56
CA TRP A 283 24.51 31.48 9.47
C TRP A 283 23.39 30.74 8.74
N ILE A 284 22.83 31.31 7.66
CA ILE A 284 21.71 30.69 6.96
C ILE A 284 22.10 29.35 6.31
N ILE A 285 23.34 29.21 5.83
CA ILE A 285 23.84 27.93 5.30
C ILE A 285 23.90 26.86 6.38
N ASN A 286 24.32 27.22 7.60
CA ASN A 286 24.34 26.29 8.72
C ASN A 286 22.92 25.91 9.17
N GLU A 287 21.97 26.85 9.15
CA GLU A 287 20.56 26.55 9.41
C GLU A 287 19.97 25.59 8.38
N ILE A 288 20.29 25.78 7.08
CA ILE A 288 19.88 24.85 6.00
C ILE A 288 20.46 23.45 6.22
N LYS A 289 21.75 23.35 6.58
CA LYS A 289 22.38 22.05 6.87
C LYS A 289 21.74 21.35 8.06
N THR A 290 21.36 22.11 9.09
CA THR A 290 20.66 21.59 10.27
C THR A 290 19.27 21.11 9.89
N LEU A 291 18.49 21.93 9.18
CA LEU A 291 17.18 21.57 8.66
C LEU A 291 17.23 20.30 7.80
N GLN A 292 18.21 20.19 6.91
CA GLN A 292 18.36 19.03 6.05
C GLN A 292 18.54 17.73 6.85
N LYS A 293 19.41 17.74 7.87
CA LYS A 293 19.61 16.58 8.74
C LYS A 293 18.33 16.19 9.48
N GLU A 294 17.62 17.18 10.03
CA GLU A 294 16.37 16.97 10.74
C GLU A 294 15.27 16.41 9.83
N VAL A 295 15.13 16.97 8.61
CA VAL A 295 14.15 16.51 7.62
C VAL A 295 14.43 15.07 7.21
N ILE A 296 15.69 14.70 6.94
CA ILE A 296 16.07 13.33 6.62
C ILE A 296 15.66 12.37 7.75
N SER A 297 16.02 12.70 8.99
CA SER A 297 15.66 11.87 10.16
C SER A 297 14.14 11.74 10.35
N LEU A 298 13.38 12.81 10.08
CA LEU A 298 11.92 12.79 10.14
C LEU A 298 11.30 11.91 9.04
N TYR A 299 11.89 11.89 7.85
CA TYR A 299 11.48 10.98 6.77
C TYR A 299 11.80 9.52 7.12
N GLU A 300 12.99 9.23 7.65
CA GLU A 300 13.37 7.89 8.10
C GLU A 300 12.43 7.35 9.20
N SER A 301 11.91 8.24 10.06
CA SER A 301 10.93 7.91 11.12
C SER A 301 9.48 8.05 10.69
N PHE A 302 9.19 8.18 9.40
CA PHE A 302 7.83 8.37 8.85
C PHE A 302 7.06 9.56 9.48
N SER A 303 7.77 10.57 9.97
CA SER A 303 7.18 11.77 10.59
C SER A 303 7.03 12.92 9.58
N TYR A 304 6.41 12.65 8.44
CA TYR A 304 6.30 13.58 7.29
C TYR A 304 5.68 14.93 7.65
N HIS A 305 4.60 14.94 8.44
CA HIS A 305 3.93 16.17 8.88
C HIS A 305 4.87 17.12 9.63
N LYS A 306 5.78 16.57 10.46
CA LYS A 306 6.78 17.38 11.17
C LYS A 306 7.85 17.91 10.22
N ALA A 307 8.25 17.12 9.23
CA ALA A 307 9.20 17.56 8.21
C ALA A 307 8.64 18.74 7.40
N ILE A 308 7.40 18.63 6.93
CA ILE A 308 6.71 19.72 6.20
C ILE A 308 6.55 20.95 7.07
N GLN A 309 6.20 20.80 8.34
CA GLN A 309 6.09 21.93 9.27
C GLN A 309 7.43 22.65 9.45
N LYS A 310 8.55 21.92 9.61
CA LYS A 310 9.89 22.51 9.72
C LYS A 310 10.28 23.26 8.46
N ILE A 311 10.08 22.66 7.28
CA ILE A 311 10.36 23.31 6.00
C ILE A 311 9.54 24.60 5.85
N HIS A 312 8.25 24.55 6.15
CA HIS A 312 7.39 25.73 6.08
C HIS A 312 7.85 26.84 7.04
N ASN A 313 8.12 26.49 8.30
CA ASN A 313 8.58 27.46 9.29
C ASN A 313 9.90 28.09 8.87
N PHE A 314 10.85 27.30 8.39
CA PHE A 314 12.13 27.80 7.88
C PHE A 314 11.95 28.76 6.71
N CYS A 315 11.08 28.45 5.75
CA CYS A 315 10.78 29.35 4.63
C CYS A 315 10.14 30.68 5.08
N VAL A 316 9.31 30.64 6.13
CA VAL A 316 8.58 31.82 6.61
C VAL A 316 9.43 32.69 7.56
N ASN A 317 10.08 32.05 8.52
CA ASN A 317 10.76 32.75 9.59
C ASN A 317 12.22 33.06 9.24
N GLU A 318 13.05 32.01 9.11
CA GLU A 318 14.49 32.18 8.96
C GLU A 318 14.86 32.74 7.58
N LEU A 319 14.29 32.16 6.49
CA LEU A 319 14.51 32.67 5.15
C LEU A 319 13.75 33.99 4.91
N GLY A 320 12.41 33.92 4.89
CA GLY A 320 11.59 35.06 4.46
C GLY A 320 11.58 36.20 5.43
N GLY A 321 11.47 35.92 6.74
CA GLY A 321 11.35 36.92 7.77
C GLY A 321 12.67 37.57 8.22
N VAL A 322 13.80 36.89 8.00
CA VAL A 322 15.12 37.40 8.43
C VAL A 322 16.08 37.53 7.24
N TYR A 323 16.52 36.38 6.69
CA TYR A 323 17.62 36.41 5.72
C TYR A 323 17.28 37.19 4.45
N LEU A 324 16.20 36.84 3.77
CA LEU A 324 15.82 37.48 2.50
C LEU A 324 15.39 38.91 2.69
N ASP A 325 14.83 39.28 3.87
CA ASP A 325 14.49 40.65 4.18
C ASP A 325 15.73 41.56 4.36
N ILE A 326 16.79 41.03 4.96
CA ILE A 326 18.06 41.74 5.13
C ILE A 326 18.83 41.84 3.81
N VAL A 327 18.92 40.73 3.05
CA VAL A 327 19.77 40.70 1.84
C VAL A 327 19.12 41.35 0.63
N LYS A 328 17.82 41.66 0.65
CA LYS A 328 17.14 42.31 -0.50
C LYS A 328 17.86 43.58 -0.96
N ASP A 329 18.38 44.36 -0.02
CA ASP A 329 19.11 45.62 -0.37
C ASP A 329 20.48 45.34 -1.01
N ARG A 330 20.99 44.10 -0.95
CA ARG A 330 22.20 43.67 -1.65
C ARG A 330 21.89 43.04 -3.02
N LEU A 331 20.64 42.60 -3.26
CA LEU A 331 20.19 41.94 -4.46
C LEU A 331 19.55 42.87 -5.48
N TYR A 332 19.12 44.07 -5.05
CA TYR A 332 18.58 45.14 -5.86
C TYR A 332 19.53 46.35 -5.85
#